data_ce80c2e76191c078b09d0c4a8952a5e7
#
_entry.id   ce80c2e76191c078b09d0c4a8952a5e7
#
_cell.length_a   1.000
_cell.length_b   1.000
_cell.length_c   1.000
_cell.angle_alpha   90.00
_cell.angle_beta   90.00
_cell.angle_gamma   90.00
#
_symmetry.space_group_name_H-M   'P 1'
#
loop_
_entity.id
_entity.type
_entity.pdbx_description
1 polymer ?
#
loop_
_entity_poly.entity_id
_entity_poly.type
_entity_poly.pdbx_seq_one_letter_code
_entity_poly.pdbx_strand_id
1 'polypeptide(L)' 'QIRIVRQTLVNRDWDEKIRRYVRGFMIESYLEDGRQDRPEVFGKSITDACLGWEKTEALIQEIYQAEI' A
#
# COMPACT_ATOMS: atom_id res chain seq x y z
N GLN A 1 3.86 3.16 3.25
CA GLN A 1 2.55 2.56 2.94
C GLN A 1 2.44 1.10 3.40
N ILE A 2 3.39 0.26 3.01
CA ILE A 2 3.36 -1.17 3.34
C ILE A 2 3.30 -1.40 4.85
N ARG A 3 4.12 -0.69 5.59
CA ARG A 3 4.18 -0.80 7.05
C ARG A 3 2.86 -0.44 7.70
N ILE A 4 2.21 0.63 7.23
CA ILE A 4 0.93 1.08 7.76
C ILE A 4 -0.16 0.03 7.48
N VAL A 5 -0.20 -0.50 6.27
CA VAL A 5 -1.18 -1.53 5.90
C VAL A 5 -0.99 -2.79 6.75
N ARG A 6 0.23 -3.29 6.88
CA ARG A 6 0.52 -4.50 7.66
C ARG A 6 0.17 -4.32 9.13
N GLN A 7 0.52 -3.15 9.71
CA GLN A 7 0.19 -2.87 11.11
C GLN A 7 -1.33 -2.80 11.31
N THR A 8 -2.04 -2.21 10.37
CA THR A 8 -3.51 -2.13 10.43
C THR A 8 -4.15 -3.52 10.33
N LEU A 9 -3.64 -4.39 9.45
CA LEU A 9 -4.14 -5.75 9.34
C LEU A 9 -3.95 -6.54 10.65
N VAL A 10 -2.80 -6.40 11.29
CA VAL A 10 -2.54 -7.01 12.61
C VAL A 10 -3.52 -6.47 13.64
N ASN A 11 -3.71 -5.16 13.70
CA ASN A 11 -4.63 -4.52 14.65
C ASN A 11 -6.07 -4.96 14.44
N ARG A 12 -6.50 -5.18 13.20
CA ARG A 12 -7.86 -5.68 12.90
C ARG A 12 -8.10 -7.06 13.49
N ASP A 13 -7.10 -7.91 13.54
CA ASP A 13 -7.22 -9.25 14.12
C ASP A 13 -7.44 -9.21 15.64
N TRP A 14 -6.88 -8.21 16.32
CA TRP A 14 -6.92 -8.09 17.77
C TRP A 14 -7.99 -7.14 18.30
N ASP A 15 -8.41 -6.17 17.47
CA ASP A 15 -9.36 -5.13 17.90
C ASP A 15 -10.58 -5.11 16.99
N GLU A 16 -11.72 -5.51 17.55
CA GLU A 16 -12.99 -5.55 16.84
C GLU A 16 -13.44 -4.17 16.35
N LYS A 17 -13.10 -3.11 17.07
CA LYS A 17 -13.43 -1.74 16.65
C LYS A 17 -12.68 -1.36 15.37
N ILE A 18 -11.39 -1.71 15.29
CA ILE A 18 -10.59 -1.46 14.11
C ILE A 18 -11.13 -2.26 12.94
N ARG A 19 -11.49 -3.53 13.16
CA ARG A 19 -12.10 -4.38 12.14
C ARG A 19 -13.42 -3.77 11.63
N ARG A 20 -14.19 -3.17 12.49
CA ARG A 20 -15.49 -2.57 12.15
C ARG A 20 -15.35 -1.30 11.32
N TYR A 21 -14.36 -0.43 11.64
CA TYR A 21 -14.24 0.89 11.03
C TYR A 21 -13.27 0.96 9.86
N VAL A 22 -12.21 0.15 9.87
CA VAL A 22 -11.25 0.11 8.75
C VAL A 22 -11.79 -0.83 7.67
N ARG A 23 -12.31 -0.24 6.59
CA ARG A 23 -12.96 -0.98 5.50
C ARG A 23 -12.08 -1.13 4.26
N GLY A 24 -10.99 -0.39 4.18
CA GLY A 24 -10.12 -0.46 3.01
C GLY A 24 -8.92 0.45 3.13
N PHE A 25 -8.16 0.52 2.05
CA PHE A 25 -6.92 1.28 1.96
C PHE A 25 -6.85 2.04 0.64
N MET A 26 -6.12 3.15 0.66
CA MET A 26 -5.70 3.84 -0.55
C MET A 26 -4.20 3.69 -0.68
N ILE A 27 -3.75 3.07 -1.76
CA ILE A 27 -2.35 2.78 -2.03
C ILE A 27 -1.94 3.54 -3.29
N GLU A 28 -0.90 4.37 -3.18
CA GLU A 28 -0.36 5.09 -4.32
C GLU A 28 0.69 4.23 -4.99
N SER A 29 0.46 3.88 -6.24
CA SER A 29 1.28 2.94 -7.01
C SER A 29 1.73 3.52 -8.32
N TYR A 30 2.88 3.06 -8.80
CA TYR A 30 3.40 3.37 -10.12
C TYR A 30 4.23 2.18 -10.62
N LEU A 31 4.85 2.28 -11.79
CA LEU A 31 5.67 1.18 -12.31
C LEU A 31 6.92 0.97 -11.46
N GLU A 32 7.60 2.07 -11.09
CA GLU A 32 8.80 2.05 -10.27
C GLU A 32 8.53 2.60 -8.87
N ASP A 33 9.30 2.14 -7.88
CA ASP A 33 9.22 2.64 -6.52
C ASP A 33 9.67 4.09 -6.39
N GLY A 34 9.11 4.79 -5.38
CA GLY A 34 9.61 6.06 -4.90
C GLY A 34 9.14 7.24 -5.73
N ARG A 35 9.98 8.26 -5.76
CA ARG A 35 9.71 9.49 -6.51
C ARG A 35 11.00 10.03 -7.12
N GLN A 36 10.85 10.96 -8.04
CA GLN A 36 11.96 11.70 -8.64
C GLN A 36 11.56 13.16 -8.82
N ASP A 37 12.54 14.05 -8.78
CA ASP A 37 12.29 15.49 -8.94
C ASP A 37 12.10 15.90 -10.41
N ARG A 38 12.68 15.15 -11.33
CA ARG A 38 12.58 15.36 -12.77
C ARG A 38 12.19 14.04 -13.44
N PRO A 39 11.51 14.08 -14.60
CA PRO A 39 11.08 12.86 -15.28
C PRO A 39 12.23 12.16 -16.00
N GLU A 40 13.22 11.68 -15.27
CA GLU A 40 14.40 10.99 -15.80
C GLU A 40 14.21 9.49 -15.93
N VAL A 41 13.42 8.90 -15.04
CA VAL A 41 13.13 7.45 -15.04
C VAL A 41 11.68 7.24 -15.44
N PHE A 42 11.47 6.51 -16.54
CA PHE A 42 10.12 6.19 -16.99
C PHE A 42 9.39 5.33 -15.94
N GLY A 43 8.15 5.66 -15.67
CA GLY A 43 7.34 4.89 -14.73
C GLY A 43 7.62 5.16 -13.25
N LYS A 44 8.32 6.26 -12.94
CA LYS A 44 8.58 6.69 -11.57
C LYS A 44 7.90 8.03 -11.29
N SER A 45 7.23 8.14 -10.14
CA SER A 45 6.48 9.33 -9.78
C SER A 45 7.35 10.57 -9.65
N ILE A 46 6.85 11.73 -10.10
CA ILE A 46 7.48 13.04 -9.90
C ILE A 46 6.80 13.83 -8.78
N THR A 47 5.77 13.31 -8.18
CA THR A 47 5.04 13.93 -7.07
C THR A 47 5.31 13.16 -5.78
N ASP A 48 4.35 12.43 -5.26
CA ASP A 48 4.50 11.65 -4.04
C ASP A 48 5.24 10.33 -4.33
N ALA A 49 5.96 9.84 -3.33
CA ALA A 49 6.59 8.53 -3.44
C ALA A 49 5.54 7.44 -3.53
N CYS A 50 5.64 6.59 -4.55
CA CYS A 50 4.69 5.52 -4.81
C CYS A 50 5.34 4.14 -4.64
N LEU A 51 4.51 3.11 -4.41
CA LEU A 51 4.95 1.72 -4.50
C LEU A 51 5.10 1.32 -5.96
N GLY A 52 6.17 0.64 -6.29
CA GLY A 52 6.33 0.02 -7.59
C GLY A 52 5.32 -1.11 -7.77
N TRP A 53 5.16 -1.58 -9.00
CA TRP A 53 4.12 -2.56 -9.33
C TRP A 53 4.30 -3.89 -8.58
N GLU A 54 5.51 -4.41 -8.49
CA GLU A 54 5.76 -5.69 -7.81
C GLU A 54 5.37 -5.63 -6.34
N LYS A 55 5.71 -4.56 -5.64
CA LYS A 55 5.35 -4.39 -4.24
C LYS A 55 3.85 -4.17 -4.06
N THR A 56 3.23 -3.44 -4.98
CA THR A 56 1.79 -3.21 -4.97
C THR A 56 1.04 -4.51 -5.12
N GLU A 57 1.43 -5.35 -6.08
CA GLU A 57 0.79 -6.65 -6.31
C GLU A 57 0.91 -7.55 -5.08
N ALA A 58 2.11 -7.63 -4.49
CA ALA A 58 2.32 -8.43 -3.29
C ALA A 58 1.46 -7.95 -2.12
N LEU A 59 1.34 -6.64 -1.95
CA LEU A 59 0.54 -6.04 -0.88
C LEU A 59 -0.95 -6.31 -1.08
N ILE A 60 -1.45 -6.22 -2.31
CA ILE A 60 -2.83 -6.54 -2.64
C ILE A 60 -3.15 -7.99 -2.28
N GLN A 61 -2.24 -8.92 -2.57
CA GLN A 61 -2.42 -10.32 -2.20
C GLN A 61 -2.46 -10.52 -0.68
N GLU A 62 -1.63 -9.82 0.08
CA GLU A 62 -1.67 -9.86 1.54
C GLU A 62 -3.02 -9.37 2.08
N ILE A 63 -3.56 -8.29 1.52
CA ILE A 63 -4.86 -7.76 1.91
C ILE A 63 -5.98 -8.76 1.57
N TYR A 64 -5.92 -9.36 0.39
CA TYR A 64 -6.88 -10.38 -0.03
C TYR A 64 -6.90 -11.58 0.92
N GLN A 65 -5.72 -12.07 1.30
CA GLN A 65 -5.60 -13.21 2.21
C GLN A 65 -6.07 -12.88 3.63
N ALA A 66 -6.03 -11.62 4.02
CA ALA A 66 -6.55 -11.17 5.31
C ALA A 66 -8.08 -11.09 5.35
N GLU A 67 -8.75 -11.36 4.25
CA GLU A 67 -10.22 -11.35 4.13
C GLU A 67 -10.86 -10.02 4.55
N ILE A 68 -10.26 -8.95 4.08
CA ILE A 68 -10.73 -7.60 4.40
C ILE A 68 -12.05 -7.26 3.72
#